data_92b51e0979f8ac52f658d09850461fec
#
_entry.id   92b51e0979f8ac52f658d09850461fec
#
_cell.length_a   1.000
_cell.length_b   1.000
_cell.length_c   1.000
_cell.angle_alpha   90.00
_cell.angle_beta   90.00
_cell.angle_gamma   90.00
#
_symmetry.space_group_name_H-M   'P 1'
#
loop_
_entity.id
_entity.type
_entity.pdbx_description
1 polymer ?
#
loop_
_entity_poly.entity_id
_entity_poly.type
_entity_poly.pdbx_seq_one_letter_code
_entity_poly.pdbx_strand_id
1 'polypeptide(L)'
;MLEKFVEEHKEETIELVKRLTSIPAPSHHEDEKAAFVLEWLKKQGADSAFIDEVKNVQFAYGCTEDKDMVVYMAHLDVVFPDTEPFVVNEKDGKLFAPGIKDDNADLANMLMCIKYLLTYKPELSVGLLFVANSCEEGLGNLKGSKKIYDMYKGRIREMISFDGNLDRIVNKAVGSLRYRVTVKTEGGHSYNAFGNKNAIYELSRIICDLYQVKLPTKAKTTYNVGHIEGGTSVNTIAESASMLYEFRSEDKYCLRIMEVAFENIIEKYLREDLDIKVEVLGARPCGSGVDEEELQALTQKHVEIIQKFTDREVCINSGSTDANTFLSHGIPSVVIGTVIGGGTHTRAEWIEKDTLVPGQKIGLASVLSYVCGEK
;
A
#
# COMPACT_ATOMS: atom_id res chain seq x y z
N MET A 1 22.03 -8.58 -22.40
CA MET A 1 20.66 -8.48 -22.96
C MET A 1 19.84 -7.46 -22.15
N LEU A 2 19.78 -7.59 -20.84
CA LEU A 2 19.09 -6.66 -19.91
C LEU A 2 19.51 -5.20 -20.11
N GLU A 3 20.81 -4.89 -20.04
CA GLU A 3 21.35 -3.53 -20.19
C GLU A 3 20.91 -2.87 -21.51
N LYS A 4 20.98 -3.63 -22.62
CA LYS A 4 20.58 -3.14 -23.95
C LYS A 4 19.09 -2.80 -23.99
N PHE A 5 18.23 -3.67 -23.42
CA PHE A 5 16.78 -3.43 -23.38
C PHE A 5 16.45 -2.17 -22.62
N VAL A 6 17.05 -1.97 -21.42
CA VAL A 6 16.79 -0.79 -20.59
C VAL A 6 17.19 0.50 -21.31
N GLU A 7 18.38 0.53 -21.94
CA GLU A 7 18.83 1.72 -22.68
C GLU A 7 17.94 2.01 -23.90
N GLU A 8 17.53 0.98 -24.66
CA GLU A 8 16.67 1.15 -25.84
C GLU A 8 15.25 1.61 -25.48
N HIS A 9 14.75 1.35 -24.26
CA HIS A 9 13.38 1.67 -23.86
C HIS A 9 13.30 2.77 -22.76
N LYS A 10 14.40 3.46 -22.49
CA LYS A 10 14.45 4.51 -21.46
C LYS A 10 13.37 5.58 -21.63
N GLU A 11 13.26 6.12 -22.84
CA GLU A 11 12.26 7.18 -23.14
C GLU A 11 10.83 6.63 -23.09
N GLU A 12 10.61 5.40 -23.53
CA GLU A 12 9.30 4.74 -23.42
C GLU A 12 8.88 4.57 -21.95
N THR A 13 9.82 4.21 -21.07
CA THR A 13 9.55 4.09 -19.62
C THR A 13 9.16 5.44 -19.04
N ILE A 14 9.86 6.52 -19.38
CA ILE A 14 9.53 7.88 -18.92
C ILE A 14 8.13 8.30 -19.39
N GLU A 15 7.80 8.07 -20.65
CA GLU A 15 6.48 8.40 -21.19
C GLU A 15 5.37 7.54 -20.57
N LEU A 16 5.65 6.26 -20.25
CA LEU A 16 4.72 5.39 -19.54
C LEU A 16 4.45 5.90 -18.12
N VAL A 17 5.48 6.31 -17.38
CA VAL A 17 5.34 6.96 -16.08
C VAL A 17 4.44 8.20 -16.17
N LYS A 18 4.73 9.10 -17.11
CA LYS A 18 3.92 10.31 -17.34
C LYS A 18 2.46 9.98 -17.66
N ARG A 19 2.24 8.97 -18.49
CA ARG A 19 0.90 8.56 -18.89
C ARG A 19 0.11 7.94 -17.73
N LEU A 20 0.69 7.01 -16.97
CA LEU A 20 0.08 6.41 -15.79
C LEU A 20 -0.25 7.48 -14.75
N THR A 21 0.69 8.39 -14.49
CA THR A 21 0.49 9.49 -13.53
C THR A 21 -0.64 10.43 -13.96
N SER A 22 -0.82 10.66 -15.27
CA SER A 22 -1.88 11.56 -15.76
C SER A 22 -3.29 11.01 -15.59
N ILE A 23 -3.45 9.70 -15.34
CA ILE A 23 -4.77 9.07 -15.15
C ILE A 23 -5.12 9.08 -13.65
N PRO A 24 -6.13 9.84 -13.23
CA PRO A 24 -6.59 9.83 -11.84
C PRO A 24 -7.07 8.44 -11.43
N ALA A 25 -6.69 8.01 -10.24
CA ALA A 25 -7.12 6.73 -9.72
C ALA A 25 -7.22 6.78 -8.18
N PRO A 26 -8.15 7.54 -7.59
CA PRO A 26 -8.41 7.43 -6.17
C PRO A 26 -8.77 6.00 -5.80
N SER A 27 -8.40 5.53 -4.59
CA SER A 27 -8.80 4.20 -4.11
C SER A 27 -10.30 3.96 -4.32
N HIS A 28 -10.67 2.79 -4.84
CA HIS A 28 -12.00 2.39 -5.31
C HIS A 28 -12.45 2.98 -6.66
N HIS A 29 -11.68 3.85 -7.30
CA HIS A 29 -11.99 4.51 -8.58
C HIS A 29 -10.88 4.32 -9.62
N GLU A 30 -10.27 3.13 -9.64
CA GLU A 30 -9.12 2.78 -10.51
C GLU A 30 -9.53 2.35 -11.93
N ASP A 31 -10.81 2.36 -12.27
CA ASP A 31 -11.36 1.78 -13.51
C ASP A 31 -10.63 2.25 -14.77
N GLU A 32 -10.40 3.56 -14.91
CA GLU A 32 -9.76 4.14 -16.09
C GLU A 32 -8.28 3.72 -16.19
N LYS A 33 -7.54 3.76 -15.09
CA LYS A 33 -6.14 3.36 -15.06
C LYS A 33 -5.99 1.85 -15.27
N ALA A 34 -6.84 1.02 -14.66
CA ALA A 34 -6.88 -0.42 -14.90
C ALA A 34 -7.14 -0.76 -16.36
N ALA A 35 -8.12 -0.08 -16.99
CA ALA A 35 -8.41 -0.25 -18.41
C ALA A 35 -7.20 0.13 -19.30
N PHE A 36 -6.52 1.24 -18.98
CA PHE A 36 -5.30 1.66 -19.68
C PHE A 36 -4.20 0.61 -19.55
N VAL A 37 -3.93 0.11 -18.35
CA VAL A 37 -2.90 -0.92 -18.10
C VAL A 37 -3.23 -2.20 -18.86
N LEU A 38 -4.48 -2.66 -18.85
CA LEU A 38 -4.91 -3.82 -19.61
C LEU A 38 -4.70 -3.65 -21.11
N GLU A 39 -5.09 -2.50 -21.67
CA GLU A 39 -4.90 -2.19 -23.08
C GLU A 39 -3.40 -2.16 -23.44
N TRP A 40 -2.58 -1.53 -22.61
CA TRP A 40 -1.14 -1.48 -22.80
C TRP A 40 -0.53 -2.89 -22.81
N LEU A 41 -0.88 -3.74 -21.85
CA LEU A 41 -0.42 -5.14 -21.76
C LEU A 41 -0.80 -5.94 -23.02
N LYS A 42 -2.03 -5.84 -23.47
CA LYS A 42 -2.49 -6.50 -24.70
C LYS A 42 -1.72 -6.06 -25.93
N LYS A 43 -1.40 -4.76 -26.03
CA LYS A 43 -0.54 -4.23 -27.11
C LYS A 43 0.89 -4.81 -27.09
N GLN A 44 1.38 -5.23 -25.90
CA GLN A 44 2.67 -5.92 -25.80
C GLN A 44 2.58 -7.44 -26.09
N GLY A 45 1.37 -7.98 -26.32
CA GLY A 45 1.13 -9.41 -26.57
C GLY A 45 0.76 -10.22 -25.34
N ALA A 46 0.37 -9.57 -24.23
CA ALA A 46 -0.18 -10.22 -23.04
C ALA A 46 -1.68 -10.51 -23.20
N ASP A 47 -2.06 -11.32 -24.19
CA ASP A 47 -3.48 -11.55 -24.56
C ASP A 47 -4.32 -12.14 -23.41
N SER A 48 -3.70 -12.91 -22.51
CA SER A 48 -4.34 -13.51 -21.33
C SER A 48 -4.53 -12.54 -20.17
N ALA A 49 -4.05 -11.29 -20.26
CA ALA A 49 -4.26 -10.29 -19.21
C ALA A 49 -5.74 -9.95 -19.07
N PHE A 50 -6.19 -9.76 -17.83
CA PHE A 50 -7.58 -9.44 -17.50
C PHE A 50 -7.70 -8.55 -16.27
N ILE A 51 -8.87 -7.94 -16.08
CA ILE A 51 -9.23 -7.19 -14.87
C ILE A 51 -10.20 -8.05 -14.06
N ASP A 52 -9.92 -8.22 -12.75
CA ASP A 52 -10.81 -8.92 -11.84
C ASP A 52 -11.92 -8.00 -11.26
N GLU A 53 -12.81 -8.58 -10.45
CA GLU A 53 -13.96 -7.87 -9.88
C GLU A 53 -13.59 -6.79 -8.85
N VAL A 54 -12.35 -6.75 -8.38
CA VAL A 54 -11.82 -5.69 -7.50
C VAL A 54 -10.90 -4.73 -8.23
N LYS A 55 -10.82 -4.82 -9.57
CA LYS A 55 -10.06 -3.97 -10.48
C LYS A 55 -8.55 -4.22 -10.52
N ASN A 56 -8.05 -5.34 -9.99
CA ASN A 56 -6.67 -5.73 -10.25
C ASN A 56 -6.51 -6.08 -11.73
N VAL A 57 -5.45 -5.61 -12.36
CA VAL A 57 -5.03 -6.07 -13.69
C VAL A 57 -4.01 -7.17 -13.53
N GLN A 58 -4.33 -8.38 -13.99
CA GLN A 58 -3.52 -9.57 -13.79
C GLN A 58 -2.96 -10.09 -15.11
N PHE A 59 -1.70 -10.51 -15.08
CA PHE A 59 -1.04 -11.22 -16.18
C PHE A 59 -0.13 -12.33 -15.62
N ALA A 60 -0.35 -13.56 -16.09
CA ALA A 60 0.44 -14.73 -15.70
C ALA A 60 1.42 -15.10 -16.82
N TYR A 61 2.70 -15.28 -16.47
CA TYR A 61 3.75 -15.72 -17.37
C TYR A 61 4.36 -17.04 -16.86
N GLY A 62 4.36 -18.07 -17.72
CA GLY A 62 4.93 -19.39 -17.35
C GLY A 62 4.19 -20.12 -16.23
N CYS A 63 3.02 -19.65 -15.81
CA CYS A 63 2.19 -20.32 -14.80
C CYS A 63 1.46 -21.53 -15.42
N THR A 64 1.49 -22.66 -14.70
CA THR A 64 0.69 -23.86 -14.97
C THR A 64 -0.07 -24.22 -13.71
N GLU A 65 -1.05 -25.11 -13.80
CA GLU A 65 -1.83 -25.53 -12.61
C GLU A 65 -0.98 -26.23 -11.54
N ASP A 66 0.10 -26.90 -11.96
CA ASP A 66 0.97 -27.72 -11.10
C ASP A 66 2.18 -26.95 -10.54
N LYS A 67 2.41 -25.70 -10.96
CA LYS A 67 3.57 -24.91 -10.50
C LYS A 67 3.19 -23.89 -9.46
N ASP A 68 4.03 -23.76 -8.44
CA ASP A 68 4.03 -22.61 -7.57
C ASP A 68 4.30 -21.33 -8.37
N MET A 69 3.88 -20.22 -7.83
CA MET A 69 4.07 -18.91 -8.46
C MET A 69 4.71 -17.91 -7.52
N VAL A 70 5.44 -16.99 -8.11
CA VAL A 70 5.90 -15.75 -7.48
C VAL A 70 4.98 -14.63 -7.92
N VAL A 71 4.49 -13.84 -6.98
CA VAL A 71 3.60 -12.70 -7.25
C VAL A 71 4.42 -11.42 -7.25
N TYR A 72 4.33 -10.66 -8.33
CA TYR A 72 4.83 -9.30 -8.45
C TYR A 72 3.67 -8.32 -8.44
N MET A 73 3.74 -7.29 -7.59
CA MET A 73 2.68 -6.29 -7.45
C MET A 73 3.23 -4.87 -7.57
N ALA A 74 2.39 -3.96 -8.07
CA ALA A 74 2.56 -2.52 -8.01
C ALA A 74 1.16 -1.90 -8.05
N HIS A 75 0.87 -0.89 -7.21
CA HIS A 75 -0.52 -0.46 -7.09
C HIS A 75 -0.93 0.62 -8.09
N LEU A 76 -2.24 0.62 -8.42
CA LEU A 76 -2.86 1.55 -9.36
C LEU A 76 -3.30 2.85 -8.69
N ASP A 77 -3.78 2.73 -7.44
CA ASP A 77 -4.44 3.82 -6.76
C ASP A 77 -3.49 4.87 -6.19
N VAL A 78 -4.03 6.03 -5.90
CA VAL A 78 -3.33 7.16 -5.27
C VAL A 78 -4.19 7.73 -4.14
N VAL A 79 -3.55 8.36 -3.14
CA VAL A 79 -4.26 8.97 -1.99
C VAL A 79 -5.09 10.20 -2.35
N PHE A 80 -4.90 10.75 -3.54
CA PHE A 80 -5.54 12.01 -3.95
C PHE A 80 -6.96 11.75 -4.47
N PRO A 81 -7.98 12.50 -4.01
CA PRO A 81 -9.37 12.31 -4.43
C PRO A 81 -9.71 12.93 -5.79
N ASP A 82 -8.72 13.43 -6.53
CA ASP A 82 -8.92 14.12 -7.79
C ASP A 82 -9.42 13.18 -8.88
N THR A 83 -10.33 13.67 -9.70
CA THR A 83 -10.88 13.01 -10.88
C THR A 83 -10.42 13.65 -12.19
N GLU A 84 -9.72 14.79 -12.12
CA GLU A 84 -9.13 15.45 -13.28
C GLU A 84 -7.67 14.99 -13.47
N PRO A 85 -7.19 14.93 -14.71
CA PRO A 85 -5.83 14.49 -15.03
C PRO A 85 -4.76 15.33 -14.34
N PHE A 86 -3.76 14.66 -13.76
CA PHE A 86 -2.58 15.34 -13.24
C PHE A 86 -1.61 15.74 -14.37
N VAL A 87 -1.04 16.93 -14.24
CA VAL A 87 0.00 17.42 -15.15
C VAL A 87 1.37 17.09 -14.56
N VAL A 88 2.16 16.32 -15.30
CA VAL A 88 3.54 16.04 -14.92
C VAL A 88 4.44 17.18 -15.36
N ASN A 89 5.13 17.81 -14.41
CA ASN A 89 6.08 18.88 -14.65
C ASN A 89 7.50 18.35 -14.55
N GLU A 90 8.37 18.74 -15.50
CA GLU A 90 9.79 18.37 -15.47
C GLU A 90 10.63 19.59 -15.12
N LYS A 91 11.50 19.45 -14.11
CA LYS A 91 12.43 20.49 -13.68
C LYS A 91 13.66 19.88 -13.01
N ASP A 92 14.85 20.35 -13.37
CA ASP A 92 16.13 20.00 -12.74
C ASP A 92 16.36 18.48 -12.65
N GLY A 93 16.04 17.74 -13.72
CA GLY A 93 16.19 16.27 -13.78
C GLY A 93 15.14 15.49 -12.98
N LYS A 94 14.12 16.17 -12.44
CA LYS A 94 13.03 15.57 -11.69
C LYS A 94 11.70 15.70 -12.43
N LEU A 95 10.83 14.72 -12.21
CA LEU A 95 9.42 14.77 -12.61
C LEU A 95 8.57 14.97 -11.37
N PHE A 96 7.63 15.91 -11.44
CA PHE A 96 6.75 16.31 -10.33
C PHE A 96 5.29 16.09 -10.71
N ALA A 97 4.59 15.30 -9.95
CA ALA A 97 3.12 15.19 -9.97
C ALA A 97 2.63 14.37 -8.77
N PRO A 98 1.39 14.55 -8.31
CA PRO A 98 0.78 13.68 -7.30
C PRO A 98 0.75 12.21 -7.75
N GLY A 99 1.19 11.27 -6.89
CA GLY A 99 1.21 9.84 -7.17
C GLY A 99 2.29 9.38 -8.16
N ILE A 100 3.21 10.25 -8.58
CA ILE A 100 4.25 9.87 -9.57
C ILE A 100 5.24 8.86 -9.02
N LYS A 101 5.58 8.97 -7.72
CA LYS A 101 6.49 8.07 -7.01
C LYS A 101 5.71 6.94 -6.36
N ASP A 102 4.52 7.21 -5.90
CA ASP A 102 3.67 6.32 -5.14
C ASP A 102 2.33 6.13 -5.88
N ASP A 103 2.19 5.16 -6.82
CA ASP A 103 3.17 4.11 -7.19
C ASP A 103 3.44 4.06 -8.71
N ASN A 104 3.09 5.15 -9.48
CA ASN A 104 3.09 5.10 -10.94
C ASN A 104 4.46 4.80 -11.57
N ALA A 105 5.58 5.20 -10.94
CA ALA A 105 6.91 4.92 -11.47
C ALA A 105 7.31 3.45 -11.28
N ASP A 106 7.01 2.87 -10.13
CA ASP A 106 7.24 1.47 -9.82
C ASP A 106 6.33 0.56 -10.69
N LEU A 107 5.06 0.94 -10.87
CA LEU A 107 4.13 0.28 -11.79
C LEU A 107 4.66 0.30 -13.24
N ALA A 108 5.17 1.43 -13.73
CA ALA A 108 5.76 1.51 -15.06
C ALA A 108 6.94 0.54 -15.22
N ASN A 109 7.84 0.48 -14.23
CA ASN A 109 8.96 -0.45 -14.25
C ASN A 109 8.50 -1.92 -14.22
N MET A 110 7.44 -2.26 -13.47
CA MET A 110 6.85 -3.61 -13.50
C MET A 110 6.29 -3.95 -14.88
N LEU A 111 5.57 -3.03 -15.52
CA LEU A 111 5.04 -3.22 -16.88
C LEU A 111 6.16 -3.43 -17.90
N MET A 112 7.26 -2.70 -17.78
CA MET A 112 8.44 -2.89 -18.65
C MET A 112 9.14 -4.24 -18.42
N CYS A 113 9.09 -4.80 -17.19
CA CYS A 113 9.53 -6.18 -16.95
C CYS A 113 8.68 -7.19 -17.72
N ILE A 114 7.37 -7.01 -17.76
CA ILE A 114 6.47 -7.85 -18.55
C ILE A 114 6.79 -7.75 -20.03
N LYS A 115 7.01 -6.54 -20.56
CA LYS A 115 7.42 -6.32 -21.95
C LYS A 115 8.71 -7.07 -22.29
N TYR A 116 9.70 -7.04 -21.39
CA TYR A 116 10.93 -7.80 -21.55
C TYR A 116 10.66 -9.30 -21.71
N LEU A 117 9.87 -9.88 -20.80
CA LEU A 117 9.52 -11.30 -20.81
C LEU A 117 8.81 -11.70 -22.12
N LEU A 118 7.87 -10.89 -22.59
CA LEU A 118 7.14 -11.13 -23.84
C LEU A 118 8.04 -11.02 -25.07
N THR A 119 9.05 -10.14 -25.02
CA THR A 119 10.01 -9.94 -26.12
C THR A 119 11.00 -11.09 -26.23
N TYR A 120 11.62 -11.47 -25.12
CA TYR A 120 12.72 -12.44 -25.10
C TYR A 120 12.33 -13.86 -24.76
N LYS A 121 11.15 -14.05 -24.16
CA LYS A 121 10.53 -15.34 -23.81
C LYS A 121 11.44 -16.31 -23.06
N PRO A 122 12.14 -15.87 -21.98
CA PRO A 122 12.98 -16.77 -21.21
C PRO A 122 12.14 -17.88 -20.57
N GLU A 123 12.75 -19.07 -20.46
CA GLU A 123 12.14 -20.18 -19.70
C GLU A 123 12.36 -19.94 -18.21
N LEU A 124 11.29 -20.09 -17.43
CA LEU A 124 11.30 -19.84 -15.98
C LEU A 124 11.16 -21.14 -15.18
N SER A 125 11.87 -21.20 -14.06
CA SER A 125 11.79 -22.30 -13.08
C SER A 125 10.50 -22.29 -12.27
N VAL A 126 9.80 -21.14 -12.22
CA VAL A 126 8.55 -20.91 -11.47
C VAL A 126 7.61 -20.05 -12.31
N GLY A 127 6.32 -20.10 -12.09
CA GLY A 127 5.37 -19.19 -12.70
C GLY A 127 5.47 -17.79 -12.09
N LEU A 128 5.28 -16.73 -12.90
CA LEU A 128 5.21 -15.36 -12.42
C LEU A 128 3.80 -14.80 -12.63
N LEU A 129 3.20 -14.27 -11.57
CA LEU A 129 1.94 -13.55 -11.63
C LEU A 129 2.23 -12.06 -11.40
N PHE A 130 1.97 -11.25 -12.41
CA PHE A 130 2.07 -9.79 -12.31
C PHE A 130 0.69 -9.19 -12.07
N VAL A 131 0.61 -8.29 -11.10
CA VAL A 131 -0.63 -7.66 -10.67
C VAL A 131 -0.44 -6.15 -10.52
N ALA A 132 -1.09 -5.38 -11.38
CA ALA A 132 -1.32 -3.97 -11.08
C ALA A 132 -2.56 -3.91 -10.19
N ASN A 133 -2.37 -3.77 -8.89
CA ASN A 133 -3.43 -3.96 -7.90
C ASN A 133 -4.13 -2.67 -7.51
N SER A 134 -5.39 -2.80 -7.12
CA SER A 134 -6.24 -1.73 -6.63
C SER A 134 -6.21 -1.63 -5.11
N CYS A 135 -6.60 -0.46 -4.60
CA CYS A 135 -6.92 -0.26 -3.18
C CYS A 135 -5.77 -0.60 -2.21
N GLU A 136 -4.52 -0.27 -2.58
CA GLU A 136 -3.40 -0.32 -1.64
C GLU A 136 -3.52 0.81 -0.62
N GLU A 137 -3.83 2.02 -1.07
CA GLU A 137 -3.77 3.24 -0.30
C GLU A 137 -4.89 3.40 0.73
N GLY A 138 -4.56 4.12 1.79
CA GLY A 138 -5.51 4.70 2.73
C GLY A 138 -6.63 3.76 3.19
N LEU A 139 -7.85 4.09 2.79
CA LEU A 139 -9.07 3.35 3.10
C LEU A 139 -9.39 2.25 2.07
N GLY A 140 -8.57 2.07 1.03
CA GLY A 140 -8.61 0.93 0.12
C GLY A 140 -8.40 -0.40 0.85
N ASN A 141 -7.64 -0.33 1.95
CA ASN A 141 -7.53 -1.39 2.95
C ASN A 141 -7.00 -2.72 2.39
N LEU A 142 -6.08 -2.65 1.41
CA LEU A 142 -5.43 -3.81 0.77
C LEU A 142 -6.44 -4.75 0.08
N LYS A 143 -7.53 -4.21 -0.48
CA LYS A 143 -8.58 -5.02 -1.10
C LYS A 143 -8.04 -5.81 -2.28
N GLY A 144 -7.16 -5.20 -3.08
CA GLY A 144 -6.51 -5.83 -4.23
C GLY A 144 -5.64 -7.02 -3.82
N SER A 145 -4.70 -6.82 -2.92
CA SER A 145 -3.78 -7.89 -2.49
C SER A 145 -4.50 -9.02 -1.74
N LYS A 146 -5.51 -8.71 -0.93
CA LYS A 146 -6.37 -9.72 -0.29
C LYS A 146 -7.07 -10.60 -1.31
N LYS A 147 -7.60 -10.00 -2.40
CA LYS A 147 -8.22 -10.76 -3.49
C LYS A 147 -7.24 -11.69 -4.18
N ILE A 148 -6.01 -11.24 -4.46
CA ILE A 148 -4.97 -12.07 -5.07
C ILE A 148 -4.62 -13.24 -4.16
N TYR A 149 -4.42 -12.99 -2.86
CA TYR A 149 -4.19 -14.08 -1.93
C TYR A 149 -5.33 -15.12 -1.95
N ASP A 150 -6.60 -14.67 -1.88
CA ASP A 150 -7.76 -15.59 -1.86
C ASP A 150 -7.89 -16.43 -3.14
N MET A 151 -7.56 -15.83 -4.31
CA MET A 151 -7.60 -16.53 -5.60
C MET A 151 -6.50 -17.59 -5.75
N TYR A 152 -5.31 -17.32 -5.21
CA TYR A 152 -4.13 -18.15 -5.49
C TYR A 152 -3.50 -18.78 -4.24
N LYS A 153 -4.18 -18.70 -3.07
CA LYS A 153 -3.70 -19.32 -1.82
C LYS A 153 -3.33 -20.79 -2.03
N GLY A 154 -2.23 -21.20 -1.40
CA GLY A 154 -1.67 -22.55 -1.56
C GLY A 154 -0.80 -22.75 -2.80
N ARG A 155 -0.66 -21.71 -3.64
CA ARG A 155 0.21 -21.72 -4.84
C ARG A 155 1.23 -20.58 -4.83
N ILE A 156 1.09 -19.62 -3.94
CA ILE A 156 2.00 -18.48 -3.83
C ILE A 156 3.20 -18.89 -2.99
N ARG A 157 4.36 -18.93 -3.59
CA ARG A 157 5.64 -19.25 -2.94
C ARG A 157 6.21 -18.03 -2.21
N GLU A 158 6.23 -16.89 -2.89
CA GLU A 158 6.75 -15.61 -2.39
C GLU A 158 6.12 -14.45 -3.14
N MET A 159 6.17 -13.24 -2.55
CA MET A 159 5.63 -12.04 -3.15
C MET A 159 6.65 -10.91 -3.10
N ILE A 160 6.74 -10.17 -4.21
CA ILE A 160 7.55 -8.97 -4.35
C ILE A 160 6.62 -7.82 -4.77
N SER A 161 6.51 -6.76 -3.97
CA SER A 161 5.86 -5.53 -4.39
C SER A 161 6.90 -4.53 -4.86
N PHE A 162 6.63 -3.88 -5.98
CA PHE A 162 7.41 -2.72 -6.40
C PHE A 162 6.72 -1.49 -5.82
N ASP A 163 7.34 -0.86 -4.83
CA ASP A 163 6.85 0.33 -4.13
C ASP A 163 7.98 0.92 -3.28
N GLY A 164 8.03 2.21 -3.16
CA GLY A 164 8.98 2.88 -2.30
C GLY A 164 10.20 3.46 -3.02
N ASN A 165 11.31 3.60 -2.34
CA ASN A 165 12.59 4.05 -2.92
C ASN A 165 13.50 2.86 -3.16
N LEU A 166 14.28 2.91 -4.24
CA LEU A 166 15.16 1.81 -4.68
C LEU A 166 16.29 1.45 -3.68
N ASP A 167 16.53 2.28 -2.68
CA ASP A 167 17.48 2.02 -1.59
C ASP A 167 16.80 1.47 -0.32
N ARG A 168 15.54 1.02 -0.42
CA ARG A 168 14.77 0.51 0.72
C ARG A 168 14.12 -0.83 0.42
N ILE A 169 14.12 -1.68 1.43
CA ILE A 169 13.36 -2.93 1.44
C ILE A 169 12.43 -2.92 2.65
N VAL A 170 11.15 -3.21 2.45
CA VAL A 170 10.22 -3.51 3.53
C VAL A 170 9.99 -5.01 3.56
N ASN A 171 10.34 -5.65 4.68
CA ASN A 171 10.15 -7.09 4.90
C ASN A 171 9.38 -7.40 6.19
N LYS A 172 8.85 -6.37 6.84
CA LYS A 172 8.11 -6.50 8.09
C LYS A 172 6.81 -5.70 8.03
N ALA A 173 5.68 -6.39 8.19
CA ALA A 173 4.36 -5.79 8.11
C ALA A 173 3.98 -5.03 9.39
N VAL A 174 3.61 -3.76 9.24
CA VAL A 174 2.98 -2.95 10.29
C VAL A 174 1.48 -3.06 10.15
N GLY A 175 0.84 -3.79 11.06
CA GLY A 175 -0.62 -3.88 11.12
C GLY A 175 -1.24 -2.60 11.66
N SER A 176 -2.51 -2.35 11.31
CA SER A 176 -3.26 -1.20 11.79
C SER A 176 -4.76 -1.48 11.91
N LEU A 177 -5.40 -0.83 12.87
CA LEU A 177 -6.85 -0.74 12.97
C LEU A 177 -7.24 0.73 13.00
N ARG A 178 -8.25 1.08 12.21
CA ARG A 178 -8.72 2.45 12.00
C ARG A 178 -10.21 2.52 12.26
N TYR A 179 -10.62 3.49 13.04
CA TYR A 179 -12.01 3.66 13.49
C TYR A 179 -12.50 5.08 13.28
N ARG A 180 -13.81 5.20 12.99
CA ARG A 180 -14.58 6.40 13.27
C ARG A 180 -15.40 6.15 14.52
N VAL A 181 -15.28 7.04 15.48
CA VAL A 181 -16.10 7.03 16.71
C VAL A 181 -16.97 8.28 16.70
N THR A 182 -18.28 8.11 16.72
CA THR A 182 -19.26 9.19 16.76
C THR A 182 -20.04 9.12 18.05
N VAL A 183 -20.08 10.23 18.79
CA VAL A 183 -20.91 10.40 20.00
C VAL A 183 -22.09 11.27 19.64
N LYS A 184 -23.29 10.87 20.07
CA LYS A 184 -24.52 11.65 19.96
C LYS A 184 -25.11 11.94 21.33
N THR A 185 -25.73 13.09 21.46
CA THR A 185 -26.41 13.56 22.68
C THR A 185 -27.68 14.31 22.31
N GLU A 186 -28.47 14.72 23.31
CA GLU A 186 -29.70 15.48 23.12
C GLU A 186 -29.45 16.92 22.60
N GLY A 187 -28.25 17.47 22.81
CA GLY A 187 -27.93 18.84 22.41
C GLY A 187 -28.75 19.92 23.12
N GLY A 188 -28.90 21.10 22.48
CA GLY A 188 -29.78 22.17 22.94
C GLY A 188 -29.16 23.55 23.01
N HIS A 189 -29.96 24.55 23.43
CA HIS A 189 -29.49 25.93 23.61
C HIS A 189 -28.59 26.01 24.86
N SER A 190 -27.39 26.51 24.76
CA SER A 190 -26.36 26.47 25.78
C SER A 190 -26.77 27.04 27.16
N TYR A 191 -27.67 28.03 27.15
CA TYR A 191 -28.21 28.63 28.40
C TYR A 191 -29.49 27.94 28.86
N ASN A 192 -30.48 27.71 27.98
CA ASN A 192 -31.80 27.20 28.37
C ASN A 192 -31.79 25.70 28.63
N ALA A 193 -30.93 24.95 27.97
CA ALA A 193 -30.78 23.50 28.14
C ALA A 193 -29.47 23.14 28.89
N PHE A 194 -28.99 24.08 29.72
CA PHE A 194 -27.76 23.86 30.51
C PHE A 194 -27.95 22.63 31.43
N GLY A 195 -27.00 21.67 31.31
CA GLY A 195 -27.06 20.38 32.01
C GLY A 195 -27.26 19.19 31.08
N ASN A 196 -27.69 19.41 29.84
CA ASN A 196 -27.68 18.39 28.80
C ASN A 196 -26.26 17.94 28.50
N LYS A 197 -26.10 16.66 28.12
CA LYS A 197 -24.81 16.13 27.69
C LYS A 197 -24.34 16.86 26.40
N ASN A 198 -23.03 17.12 26.33
CA ASN A 198 -22.40 17.76 25.19
C ASN A 198 -21.51 16.74 24.45
N ALA A 199 -21.83 16.43 23.21
CA ALA A 199 -21.12 15.42 22.43
C ALA A 199 -19.61 15.69 22.28
N ILE A 200 -19.21 16.97 22.14
CA ILE A 200 -17.78 17.35 22.08
C ILE A 200 -17.10 17.03 23.42
N TYR A 201 -17.74 17.36 24.54
CA TYR A 201 -17.18 17.09 25.86
C TYR A 201 -17.06 15.57 26.09
N GLU A 202 -18.09 14.80 25.80
CA GLU A 202 -18.05 13.34 25.97
C GLU A 202 -17.00 12.68 25.06
N LEU A 203 -16.90 13.10 23.81
CA LEU A 203 -15.87 12.62 22.90
C LEU A 203 -14.46 12.98 23.42
N SER A 204 -14.28 14.18 24.00
CA SER A 204 -12.99 14.58 24.57
C SER A 204 -12.56 13.70 25.75
N ARG A 205 -13.53 13.26 26.59
CA ARG A 205 -13.26 12.30 27.68
C ARG A 205 -12.76 10.96 27.14
N ILE A 206 -13.40 10.44 26.07
CA ILE A 206 -12.96 9.23 25.39
C ILE A 206 -11.54 9.39 24.88
N ILE A 207 -11.23 10.52 24.20
CA ILE A 207 -9.89 10.82 23.70
C ILE A 207 -8.87 10.84 24.85
N CYS A 208 -9.19 11.50 25.97
CA CYS A 208 -8.30 11.52 27.13
C CYS A 208 -7.98 10.12 27.66
N ASP A 209 -8.98 9.24 27.74
CA ASP A 209 -8.78 7.85 28.18
C ASP A 209 -7.95 7.05 27.18
N LEU A 210 -8.18 7.22 25.88
CA LEU A 210 -7.37 6.58 24.83
C LEU A 210 -5.89 6.97 24.92
N TYR A 211 -5.60 8.24 25.24
CA TYR A 211 -4.23 8.73 25.42
C TYR A 211 -3.58 8.33 26.75
N GLN A 212 -4.32 7.72 27.67
CA GLN A 212 -3.77 7.11 28.91
C GLN A 212 -3.42 5.62 28.73
N VAL A 213 -3.78 5.01 27.60
CA VAL A 213 -3.46 3.61 27.31
C VAL A 213 -1.95 3.41 27.31
N LYS A 214 -1.46 2.50 28.15
CA LYS A 214 -0.05 2.12 28.16
C LYS A 214 0.26 1.26 26.94
N LEU A 215 1.22 1.73 26.13
CA LEU A 215 1.68 0.98 24.96
C LEU A 215 2.38 -0.32 25.38
N PRO A 216 2.13 -1.43 24.69
CA PRO A 216 2.91 -2.65 24.86
C PRO A 216 4.37 -2.39 24.42
N THR A 217 5.32 -3.05 25.11
CA THR A 217 6.76 -2.80 24.94
C THR A 217 7.47 -3.84 24.05
N LYS A 218 6.76 -4.91 23.65
CA LYS A 218 7.35 -6.00 22.85
C LYS A 218 7.74 -5.55 21.45
N ALA A 219 6.97 -4.64 20.85
CA ALA A 219 7.21 -4.12 19.51
C ALA A 219 6.80 -2.66 19.41
N LYS A 220 7.34 -1.95 18.41
CA LYS A 220 6.92 -0.57 18.12
C LYS A 220 5.41 -0.54 17.90
N THR A 221 4.72 0.22 18.76
CA THR A 221 3.28 0.40 18.74
C THR A 221 2.97 1.87 18.88
N THR A 222 2.02 2.35 18.08
CA THR A 222 1.63 3.76 18.03
C THR A 222 0.11 3.87 17.98
N TYR A 223 -0.42 5.03 18.37
CA TYR A 223 -1.81 5.41 18.16
C TYR A 223 -1.92 6.90 17.84
N ASN A 224 -3.03 7.28 17.21
CA ASN A 224 -3.28 8.67 16.86
C ASN A 224 -4.78 8.96 16.72
N VAL A 225 -5.22 10.12 17.21
CA VAL A 225 -6.47 10.77 16.79
C VAL A 225 -6.10 11.80 15.74
N GLY A 226 -6.35 11.48 14.46
CA GLY A 226 -5.92 12.29 13.34
C GLY A 226 -6.92 13.36 12.89
N HIS A 227 -8.18 13.21 13.29
CA HIS A 227 -9.25 14.15 12.95
C HIS A 227 -10.30 14.18 14.05
N ILE A 228 -10.87 15.34 14.31
CA ILE A 228 -12.01 15.57 15.19
C ILE A 228 -12.92 16.62 14.57
N GLU A 229 -14.23 16.41 14.66
CA GLU A 229 -15.26 17.36 14.22
C GLU A 229 -16.47 17.30 15.15
N GLY A 230 -17.25 18.37 15.23
CA GLY A 230 -18.47 18.39 16.04
C GLY A 230 -19.01 19.76 16.37
N GLY A 231 -20.28 19.81 16.79
CA GLY A 231 -21.00 21.02 17.13
C GLY A 231 -21.39 21.87 15.91
N THR A 232 -22.10 22.96 16.16
CA THR A 232 -22.62 23.87 15.11
C THR A 232 -22.35 25.33 15.39
N SER A 233 -22.50 25.80 16.65
CA SER A 233 -22.24 27.18 17.02
C SER A 233 -21.91 27.34 18.50
N VAL A 234 -21.37 28.49 18.91
CA VAL A 234 -20.89 28.76 20.26
C VAL A 234 -22.01 28.70 21.31
N ASN A 235 -23.26 28.99 20.96
CA ASN A 235 -24.40 29.00 21.86
C ASN A 235 -25.29 27.75 21.75
N THR A 236 -24.75 26.66 21.19
CA THR A 236 -25.44 25.36 21.06
C THR A 236 -24.62 24.31 21.79
N ILE A 237 -25.27 23.50 22.64
CA ILE A 237 -24.71 22.26 23.20
C ILE A 237 -24.58 21.29 22.02
N ALA A 238 -23.38 20.78 21.77
CA ALA A 238 -23.13 19.91 20.62
C ALA A 238 -23.94 18.61 20.71
N GLU A 239 -24.79 18.36 19.70
CA GLU A 239 -25.59 17.14 19.57
C GLU A 239 -24.79 15.97 18.99
N SER A 240 -23.76 16.26 18.20
CA SER A 240 -22.90 15.24 17.59
C SER A 240 -21.45 15.69 17.56
N ALA A 241 -20.54 14.74 17.80
CA ALA A 241 -19.11 14.90 17.56
C ALA A 241 -18.51 13.57 17.10
N SER A 242 -17.48 13.62 16.25
CA SER A 242 -16.79 12.42 15.78
C SER A 242 -15.28 12.58 15.76
N MET A 243 -14.55 11.46 15.82
CA MET A 243 -13.12 11.38 15.63
C MET A 243 -12.73 10.26 14.68
N LEU A 244 -11.57 10.41 14.04
CA LEU A 244 -10.85 9.33 13.39
C LEU A 244 -9.69 8.91 14.28
N TYR A 245 -9.66 7.64 14.66
CA TYR A 245 -8.67 7.05 15.54
C TYR A 245 -7.99 5.86 14.87
N GLU A 246 -6.68 5.75 15.00
CA GLU A 246 -5.93 4.57 14.58
C GLU A 246 -4.92 4.14 15.63
N PHE A 247 -4.57 2.87 15.60
CA PHE A 247 -3.36 2.35 16.24
C PHE A 247 -2.67 1.35 15.29
N ARG A 248 -1.35 1.27 15.43
CA ARG A 248 -0.47 0.46 14.60
C ARG A 248 0.50 -0.32 15.46
N SER A 249 0.90 -1.51 14.99
CA SER A 249 1.98 -2.27 15.61
C SER A 249 2.68 -3.17 14.60
N GLU A 250 3.95 -3.47 14.87
CA GLU A 250 4.74 -4.49 14.16
C GLU A 250 4.48 -5.92 14.67
N ASP A 251 3.68 -6.07 15.73
CA ASP A 251 3.38 -7.37 16.36
C ASP A 251 1.87 -7.54 16.56
N LYS A 252 1.35 -8.68 16.12
CA LYS A 252 -0.10 -8.97 16.18
C LYS A 252 -0.67 -9.01 17.61
N TYR A 253 0.12 -9.42 18.59
CA TYR A 253 -0.32 -9.45 19.97
C TYR A 253 -0.38 -8.05 20.57
N CYS A 254 0.61 -7.20 20.25
CA CYS A 254 0.59 -5.79 20.60
C CYS A 254 -0.62 -5.08 19.98
N LEU A 255 -0.90 -5.37 18.68
CA LEU A 255 -2.08 -4.81 18.01
C LEU A 255 -3.38 -5.23 18.71
N ARG A 256 -3.51 -6.52 19.11
CA ARG A 256 -4.68 -7.01 19.86
C ARG A 256 -4.81 -6.39 21.25
N ILE A 257 -3.70 -6.14 21.96
CA ILE A 257 -3.72 -5.43 23.24
C ILE A 257 -4.33 -4.03 23.06
N MET A 258 -3.95 -3.30 22.02
CA MET A 258 -4.49 -1.97 21.73
C MET A 258 -5.98 -2.04 21.35
N GLU A 259 -6.38 -3.05 20.59
CA GLU A 259 -7.78 -3.28 20.22
C GLU A 259 -8.64 -3.54 21.46
N VAL A 260 -8.21 -4.44 22.34
CA VAL A 260 -8.92 -4.72 23.61
C VAL A 260 -8.98 -3.47 24.51
N ALA A 261 -7.91 -2.68 24.56
CA ALA A 261 -7.92 -1.44 25.35
C ALA A 261 -8.94 -0.43 24.77
N PHE A 262 -9.01 -0.30 23.45
CA PHE A 262 -10.01 0.53 22.77
C PHE A 262 -11.44 0.03 23.07
N GLU A 263 -11.69 -1.26 22.85
CA GLU A 263 -13.00 -1.89 23.12
C GLU A 263 -13.47 -1.62 24.55
N ASN A 264 -12.59 -1.82 25.56
CA ASN A 264 -12.89 -1.59 26.96
C ASN A 264 -13.23 -0.11 27.27
N ILE A 265 -12.52 0.83 26.64
CA ILE A 265 -12.81 2.26 26.82
C ILE A 265 -14.18 2.59 26.23
N ILE A 266 -14.48 2.15 25.01
CA ILE A 266 -15.80 2.38 24.42
C ILE A 266 -16.90 1.76 25.28
N GLU A 267 -16.73 0.52 25.75
CA GLU A 267 -17.70 -0.16 26.60
C GLU A 267 -17.95 0.59 27.92
N LYS A 268 -16.91 1.18 28.52
CA LYS A 268 -17.05 2.04 29.72
C LYS A 268 -18.07 3.15 29.48
N TYR A 269 -17.95 3.87 28.38
CA TYR A 269 -18.82 5.01 28.06
C TYR A 269 -20.23 4.59 27.61
N LEU A 270 -20.37 3.43 26.94
CA LEU A 270 -21.67 2.84 26.65
C LEU A 270 -22.45 2.53 27.94
N ARG A 271 -21.76 2.08 29.00
CA ARG A 271 -22.37 1.85 30.36
C ARG A 271 -22.77 3.15 31.05
N GLU A 272 -22.21 4.30 30.67
CA GLU A 272 -22.60 5.63 31.11
C GLU A 272 -23.82 6.19 30.35
N ASP A 273 -24.50 5.35 29.56
CA ASP A 273 -25.66 5.71 28.72
C ASP A 273 -25.37 6.81 27.67
N LEU A 274 -24.22 6.66 27.01
CA LEU A 274 -23.88 7.47 25.83
C LEU A 274 -24.24 6.74 24.56
N ASP A 275 -24.82 7.46 23.59
CA ASP A 275 -25.02 6.96 22.24
C ASP A 275 -23.69 7.07 21.45
N ILE A 276 -23.01 5.93 21.31
CA ILE A 276 -21.71 5.83 20.62
C ILE A 276 -21.83 4.88 19.45
N LYS A 277 -21.51 5.38 18.27
CA LYS A 277 -21.35 4.56 17.07
C LYS A 277 -19.87 4.40 16.77
N VAL A 278 -19.41 3.15 16.61
CA VAL A 278 -18.06 2.80 16.17
C VAL A 278 -18.14 2.16 14.79
N GLU A 279 -17.38 2.71 13.85
CA GLU A 279 -17.24 2.18 12.48
C GLU A 279 -15.78 1.80 12.23
N VAL A 280 -15.54 0.56 11.79
CA VAL A 280 -14.22 0.12 11.35
C VAL A 280 -13.99 0.68 9.95
N LEU A 281 -13.02 1.56 9.79
CA LEU A 281 -12.65 2.15 8.51
C LEU A 281 -11.60 1.33 7.76
N GLY A 282 -10.79 0.58 8.49
CA GLY A 282 -9.77 -0.27 7.89
C GLY A 282 -9.07 -1.17 8.90
N ALA A 283 -8.65 -2.33 8.42
CA ALA A 283 -7.88 -3.31 9.18
C ALA A 283 -6.79 -3.90 8.28
N ARG A 284 -5.53 -3.64 8.62
CA ARG A 284 -4.37 -4.22 7.94
C ARG A 284 -3.67 -5.18 8.91
N PRO A 285 -3.39 -6.42 8.50
CA PRO A 285 -2.80 -7.41 9.40
C PRO A 285 -1.31 -7.15 9.66
N CYS A 286 -0.80 -7.67 10.80
CA CYS A 286 0.63 -7.84 11.00
C CYS A 286 1.12 -9.13 10.34
N GLY A 287 2.44 -9.26 10.14
CA GLY A 287 3.06 -10.52 9.74
C GLY A 287 2.82 -11.64 10.76
N SER A 288 2.67 -12.86 10.30
CA SER A 288 2.41 -14.02 11.16
C SER A 288 2.81 -15.34 10.48
N GLY A 289 3.66 -16.11 11.15
CA GLY A 289 3.96 -17.49 10.72
C GLY A 289 4.83 -17.60 9.48
N VAL A 290 5.50 -16.52 9.07
CA VAL A 290 6.50 -16.54 7.99
C VAL A 290 7.74 -17.28 8.50
N ASP A 291 8.29 -18.15 7.67
CA ASP A 291 9.60 -18.75 7.92
C ASP A 291 10.69 -17.67 7.85
N GLU A 292 11.43 -17.49 8.96
CA GLU A 292 12.41 -16.42 9.07
C GLU A 292 13.60 -16.63 8.14
N GLU A 293 14.01 -17.89 7.89
CA GLU A 293 15.13 -18.21 6.99
C GLU A 293 14.75 -17.90 5.53
N GLU A 294 13.56 -18.30 5.11
CA GLU A 294 13.04 -18.00 3.76
C GLU A 294 12.88 -16.48 3.55
N LEU A 295 12.32 -15.76 4.51
CA LEU A 295 12.17 -14.30 4.44
C LEU A 295 13.53 -13.61 4.40
N GLN A 296 14.49 -14.06 5.20
CA GLN A 296 15.84 -13.53 5.19
C GLN A 296 16.56 -13.80 3.87
N ALA A 297 16.43 -15.01 3.31
CA ALA A 297 16.99 -15.36 2.02
C ALA A 297 16.40 -14.48 0.89
N LEU A 298 15.06 -14.29 0.87
CA LEU A 298 14.40 -13.41 -0.09
C LEU A 298 14.86 -11.96 0.06
N THR A 299 14.98 -11.46 1.30
CA THR A 299 15.48 -10.11 1.60
C THR A 299 16.91 -9.93 1.11
N GLN A 300 17.82 -10.85 1.46
CA GLN A 300 19.23 -10.81 1.09
C GLN A 300 19.42 -10.85 -0.43
N LYS A 301 18.67 -11.71 -1.14
CA LYS A 301 18.64 -11.75 -2.60
C LYS A 301 18.34 -10.37 -3.20
N HIS A 302 17.38 -9.64 -2.67
CA HIS A 302 17.04 -8.31 -3.18
C HIS A 302 18.02 -7.22 -2.75
N VAL A 303 18.66 -7.34 -1.58
CA VAL A 303 19.80 -6.48 -1.20
C VAL A 303 20.92 -6.60 -2.24
N GLU A 304 21.31 -7.83 -2.60
CA GLU A 304 22.36 -8.08 -3.60
C GLU A 304 21.99 -7.57 -4.99
N ILE A 305 20.73 -7.75 -5.40
CA ILE A 305 20.24 -7.21 -6.67
C ILE A 305 20.32 -5.67 -6.68
N ILE A 306 19.87 -5.00 -5.63
CA ILE A 306 19.91 -3.54 -5.54
C ILE A 306 21.35 -3.04 -5.57
N GLN A 307 22.24 -3.63 -4.77
CA GLN A 307 23.66 -3.27 -4.69
C GLN A 307 24.43 -3.48 -6.00
N LYS A 308 23.94 -4.36 -6.88
CA LYS A 308 24.53 -4.56 -8.22
C LYS A 308 24.34 -3.35 -9.15
N PHE A 309 23.30 -2.55 -8.94
CA PHE A 309 22.92 -1.45 -9.85
C PHE A 309 22.94 -0.06 -9.19
N THR A 310 23.29 0.01 -7.91
CA THR A 310 23.41 1.27 -7.18
C THR A 310 24.46 1.17 -6.08
N ASP A 311 25.22 2.26 -5.86
CA ASP A 311 26.18 2.38 -4.74
C ASP A 311 25.51 2.83 -3.42
N ARG A 312 24.17 2.86 -3.37
CA ARG A 312 23.44 3.30 -2.17
C ARG A 312 23.40 2.20 -1.12
N GLU A 313 23.46 2.60 0.14
CA GLU A 313 23.23 1.68 1.26
C GLU A 313 21.75 1.27 1.29
N VAL A 314 21.48 -0.04 1.35
CA VAL A 314 20.13 -0.57 1.40
C VAL A 314 19.61 -0.58 2.83
N CYS A 315 18.51 0.12 3.09
CA CYS A 315 17.85 0.17 4.38
C CYS A 315 16.70 -0.83 4.44
N ILE A 316 16.71 -1.72 5.44
CA ILE A 316 15.60 -2.66 5.70
C ILE A 316 14.68 -2.03 6.74
N ASN A 317 13.40 -1.95 6.43
CA ASN A 317 12.39 -1.24 7.22
C ASN A 317 11.14 -2.10 7.49
N SER A 318 10.29 -1.61 8.39
CA SER A 318 8.91 -2.04 8.53
C SER A 318 7.97 -1.07 7.79
N GLY A 319 6.87 -1.59 7.23
CA GLY A 319 5.90 -0.78 6.49
C GLY A 319 4.50 -1.38 6.54
N SER A 320 3.53 -0.62 6.05
CA SER A 320 2.13 -1.09 5.91
C SER A 320 1.77 -0.98 4.44
N THR A 321 1.89 -2.09 3.73
CA THR A 321 1.80 -2.21 2.26
C THR A 321 1.06 -3.48 1.87
N ASP A 322 0.96 -3.78 0.58
CA ASP A 322 0.41 -5.05 0.07
C ASP A 322 1.08 -6.29 0.66
N ALA A 323 2.37 -6.20 1.01
CA ALA A 323 3.10 -7.29 1.67
C ALA A 323 2.46 -7.71 3.00
N ASN A 324 1.71 -6.84 3.69
CA ASN A 324 1.00 -7.20 4.92
C ASN A 324 0.07 -8.40 4.72
N THR A 325 -0.64 -8.44 3.58
CA THR A 325 -1.55 -9.55 3.27
C THR A 325 -0.80 -10.87 3.25
N PHE A 326 0.26 -10.97 2.51
CA PHE A 326 1.01 -12.22 2.31
C PHE A 326 1.82 -12.61 3.54
N LEU A 327 2.52 -11.65 4.16
CA LEU A 327 3.25 -11.87 5.42
C LEU A 327 2.32 -12.33 6.55
N SER A 328 1.05 -11.91 6.57
CA SER A 328 0.09 -12.35 7.59
C SER A 328 -0.35 -13.80 7.42
N HIS A 329 -0.14 -14.38 6.25
CA HIS A 329 -0.46 -15.75 5.90
C HIS A 329 0.77 -16.67 5.80
N GLY A 330 1.92 -16.20 6.30
CA GLY A 330 3.14 -17.01 6.32
C GLY A 330 3.89 -17.06 4.99
N ILE A 331 3.56 -16.20 4.03
CA ILE A 331 4.24 -16.14 2.72
C ILE A 331 5.38 -15.13 2.80
N PRO A 332 6.64 -15.53 2.53
CA PRO A 332 7.76 -14.61 2.46
C PRO A 332 7.50 -13.50 1.45
N SER A 333 7.63 -12.26 1.89
CA SER A 333 7.28 -11.11 1.04
C SER A 333 8.20 -9.93 1.31
N VAL A 334 8.58 -9.24 0.24
CA VAL A 334 9.38 -8.01 0.31
C VAL A 334 8.76 -6.91 -0.55
N VAL A 335 8.96 -5.67 -0.15
CA VAL A 335 8.65 -4.50 -0.95
C VAL A 335 9.97 -3.84 -1.33
N ILE A 336 10.18 -3.58 -2.60
CA ILE A 336 11.37 -2.93 -3.15
C ILE A 336 10.95 -1.77 -4.04
N GLY A 337 11.56 -0.61 -3.89
CA GLY A 337 11.37 0.47 -4.83
C GLY A 337 12.25 0.34 -6.07
N THR A 338 11.80 0.94 -7.15
CA THR A 338 12.53 0.99 -8.43
C THR A 338 12.82 2.43 -8.89
N VAL A 339 12.67 3.41 -8.02
CA VAL A 339 12.92 4.82 -8.30
C VAL A 339 13.37 5.54 -7.03
N ILE A 340 14.04 6.66 -7.14
CA ILE A 340 14.25 7.60 -6.03
C ILE A 340 13.27 8.75 -6.17
N GLY A 341 12.58 9.06 -5.11
CA GLY A 341 11.63 10.16 -5.06
C GLY A 341 11.35 10.62 -3.64
N GLY A 342 10.45 11.58 -3.52
CA GLY A 342 10.06 12.14 -2.24
C GLY A 342 8.78 12.96 -2.32
N GLY A 343 8.36 13.49 -1.17
CA GLY A 343 7.11 14.23 -1.07
C GLY A 343 5.88 13.33 -1.16
N THR A 344 6.02 12.02 -0.93
CA THR A 344 4.92 11.04 -0.94
C THR A 344 3.71 11.56 -0.17
N HIS A 345 2.51 11.38 -0.72
CA HIS A 345 1.23 11.86 -0.20
C HIS A 345 1.10 13.39 -0.15
N THR A 346 1.92 14.12 -0.91
CA THR A 346 1.78 15.58 -1.08
C THR A 346 1.64 15.97 -2.55
N ARG A 347 1.11 17.17 -2.80
CA ARG A 347 1.02 17.73 -4.17
C ARG A 347 2.39 18.04 -4.79
N ALA A 348 3.45 18.04 -3.98
CA ALA A 348 4.82 18.29 -4.40
C ALA A 348 5.63 17.01 -4.58
N GLU A 349 4.97 15.88 -4.76
CA GLU A 349 5.59 14.59 -4.98
C GLU A 349 6.44 14.58 -6.26
N TRP A 350 7.58 13.91 -6.20
CA TRP A 350 8.57 13.91 -7.29
C TRP A 350 9.39 12.63 -7.34
N ILE A 351 9.96 12.38 -8.53
CA ILE A 351 10.98 11.34 -8.76
C ILE A 351 12.22 11.92 -9.42
N GLU A 352 13.39 11.33 -9.18
CA GLU A 352 14.61 11.57 -9.96
C GLU A 352 14.56 10.74 -11.25
N LYS A 353 14.43 11.42 -12.39
CA LYS A 353 14.25 10.77 -13.71
C LYS A 353 15.35 9.77 -14.04
N ASP A 354 16.61 10.10 -13.71
CA ASP A 354 17.76 9.25 -14.02
C ASP A 354 17.79 7.94 -13.20
N THR A 355 17.03 7.86 -12.10
CA THR A 355 16.95 6.65 -11.28
C THR A 355 15.98 5.60 -11.84
N LEU A 356 15.17 5.94 -12.84
CA LEU A 356 14.32 4.97 -13.55
C LEU A 356 15.15 3.87 -14.24
N VAL A 357 16.31 4.22 -14.79
CA VAL A 357 17.21 3.25 -15.47
C VAL A 357 17.77 2.20 -14.49
N PRO A 358 18.47 2.55 -13.39
CA PRO A 358 18.90 1.56 -12.42
C PRO A 358 17.72 0.83 -11.77
N GLY A 359 16.59 1.50 -11.52
CA GLY A 359 15.39 0.87 -11.00
C GLY A 359 14.81 -0.19 -11.91
N GLN A 360 14.71 0.08 -13.21
CA GLN A 360 14.27 -0.91 -14.18
C GLN A 360 15.22 -2.12 -14.26
N LYS A 361 16.54 -1.90 -14.12
CA LYS A 361 17.54 -2.97 -14.03
C LYS A 361 17.33 -3.82 -12.78
N ILE A 362 17.02 -3.21 -11.63
CA ILE A 362 16.69 -3.89 -10.38
C ILE A 362 15.42 -4.75 -10.57
N GLY A 363 14.35 -4.17 -11.09
CA GLY A 363 13.10 -4.90 -11.36
C GLY A 363 13.32 -6.09 -12.30
N LEU A 364 14.02 -5.88 -13.41
CA LEU A 364 14.35 -6.96 -14.35
C LEU A 364 15.26 -8.02 -13.72
N ALA A 365 16.26 -7.66 -12.93
CA ALA A 365 17.13 -8.64 -12.28
C ALA A 365 16.37 -9.48 -11.25
N SER A 366 15.41 -8.87 -10.52
CA SER A 366 14.50 -9.59 -9.63
C SER A 366 13.68 -10.63 -10.41
N VAL A 367 13.02 -10.24 -11.48
CA VAL A 367 12.21 -11.12 -12.34
C VAL A 367 13.06 -12.22 -12.98
N LEU A 368 14.24 -11.87 -13.51
CA LEU A 368 15.14 -12.81 -14.19
C LEU A 368 15.89 -13.75 -13.25
N SER A 369 15.86 -13.51 -11.93
CA SER A 369 16.43 -14.44 -10.95
C SER A 369 15.73 -15.82 -10.92
N TYR A 370 14.60 -15.94 -11.61
CA TYR A 370 13.85 -17.20 -11.78
C TYR A 370 14.03 -17.84 -13.16
N VAL A 371 14.95 -17.35 -13.99
CA VAL A 371 15.24 -17.95 -15.31
C VAL A 371 15.98 -19.28 -15.14
N CYS A 372 15.57 -20.30 -15.89
CA CYS A 372 16.24 -21.59 -15.92
C CYS A 372 17.66 -21.48 -16.49
N GLY A 373 18.67 -21.93 -15.75
CA GLY A 373 20.02 -22.11 -16.29
C GLY A 373 21.02 -20.97 -16.05
N GLU A 374 20.70 -19.87 -15.40
CA GLU A 374 21.67 -18.91 -14.88
C GLU A 374 22.08 -19.30 -13.45
N LYS A 375 23.16 -20.08 -13.34
CA LYS A 375 23.93 -20.27 -12.10
C LYS A 375 25.16 -19.40 -12.12
#